data_1770f84046f614b6bb0f2f79582f6840
#
_entry.id   1770f84046f614b6bb0f2f79582f6840
#
_cell.length_a   1.000
_cell.length_b   1.000
_cell.length_c   1.000
_cell.angle_alpha   90.00
_cell.angle_beta   90.00
_cell.angle_gamma   90.00
#
_symmetry.space_group_name_H-M   'P 1'
#
loop_
_entity.id
_entity.type
_entity.pdbx_description
1 polymer ?
#
loop_
_entity_poly.entity_id
_entity_poly.type
_entity_poly.pdbx_seq_one_letter_code
_entity_poly.pdbx_strand_id
1 'polypeptide(L)'
;MCVIIYSKIGTEINENELKEAWETNPDGGGYAIIENGKIHYKKGFMKFKEFLNDFRKYNNKNYEKIVHFRITSKGATNRRQTHPFKKNNPNITEYTGKKPVYFMNGTISNLTLEKGLNDTATYIR
;
A
#
# COMPACT_ATOMS: atom_id res chain seq x y z
N MET A 1 8.09 2.00 11.82
CA MET A 1 8.17 1.17 10.61
C MET A 1 6.80 0.88 10.07
N CYS A 2 6.65 0.86 8.75
CA CYS A 2 5.41 0.48 8.12
C CYS A 2 5.14 -1.02 8.25
N VAL A 3 3.91 -1.43 7.96
CA VAL A 3 3.51 -2.85 7.95
C VAL A 3 3.16 -3.26 6.54
N ILE A 4 3.72 -4.38 6.10
CA ILE A 4 3.35 -5.06 4.86
C ILE A 4 2.79 -6.43 5.22
N ILE A 5 1.57 -6.72 4.75
CA ILE A 5 0.93 -8.02 4.96
C ILE A 5 0.70 -8.67 3.60
N TYR A 6 1.23 -9.87 3.42
CA TYR A 6 1.00 -10.67 2.23
C TYR A 6 0.07 -11.84 2.57
N SER A 7 -0.96 -12.05 1.75
CA SER A 7 -1.90 -13.14 1.90
C SER A 7 -2.06 -13.87 0.56
N LYS A 8 -1.59 -15.12 0.51
CA LYS A 8 -1.66 -15.94 -0.69
C LYS A 8 -3.08 -16.38 -1.03
N ILE A 9 -3.30 -16.85 -2.25
CA ILE A 9 -4.55 -17.52 -2.64
C ILE A 9 -4.83 -18.65 -1.65
N GLY A 10 -6.07 -18.80 -1.26
CA GLY A 10 -6.51 -19.80 -0.29
C GLY A 10 -6.56 -19.30 1.15
N THR A 11 -6.15 -18.05 1.37
CA THR A 11 -6.16 -17.45 2.71
C THR A 11 -6.88 -16.10 2.70
N GLU A 12 -7.32 -15.67 3.88
CA GLU A 12 -7.83 -14.32 4.09
C GLU A 12 -7.17 -13.71 5.33
N ILE A 13 -7.12 -12.39 5.39
CA ILE A 13 -6.50 -11.68 6.51
C ILE A 13 -7.57 -11.43 7.57
N ASN A 14 -7.27 -11.74 8.82
CA ASN A 14 -8.15 -11.49 9.94
C ASN A 14 -8.34 -9.98 10.13
N GLU A 15 -9.59 -9.52 10.23
CA GLU A 15 -9.90 -8.09 10.34
C GLU A 15 -9.39 -7.47 11.64
N ASN A 16 -9.31 -8.24 12.74
CA ASN A 16 -8.73 -7.74 13.97
C ASN A 16 -7.23 -7.50 13.84
N GLU A 17 -6.53 -8.34 13.09
CA GLU A 17 -5.10 -8.13 12.80
C GLU A 17 -4.90 -6.89 11.94
N LEU A 18 -5.76 -6.65 10.96
CA LEU A 18 -5.74 -5.43 10.17
C LEU A 18 -5.95 -4.20 11.03
N LYS A 19 -6.90 -4.26 11.95
CA LYS A 19 -7.19 -3.16 12.87
C LYS A 19 -6.00 -2.84 13.77
N GLU A 20 -5.39 -3.85 14.36
CA GLU A 20 -4.20 -3.69 15.21
C GLU A 20 -3.03 -3.10 14.41
N ALA A 21 -2.80 -3.59 13.20
CA ALA A 21 -1.76 -3.08 12.32
C ALA A 21 -2.00 -1.60 11.96
N TRP A 22 -3.24 -1.22 11.72
CA TRP A 22 -3.59 0.17 11.46
C TRP A 22 -3.36 1.06 12.68
N GLU A 23 -3.71 0.60 13.87
CA GLU A 23 -3.55 1.39 15.10
C GLU A 23 -2.09 1.77 15.35
N THR A 24 -1.15 0.91 14.97
CA THR A 24 0.28 1.20 15.10
C THR A 24 0.87 1.93 13.90
N ASN A 25 0.19 1.91 12.75
CA ASN A 25 0.65 2.52 11.50
C ASN A 25 -0.51 3.26 10.81
N PRO A 26 -0.98 4.40 11.38
CA PRO A 26 -2.24 5.00 10.96
C PRO A 26 -2.11 6.11 9.90
N ASP A 27 -0.96 6.25 9.26
CA ASP A 27 -0.68 7.38 8.37
C ASP A 27 -1.06 7.11 6.91
N GLY A 28 -1.89 6.11 6.69
CA GLY A 28 -2.46 5.81 5.39
C GLY A 28 -2.23 4.36 4.96
N GLY A 29 -3.13 3.85 4.15
CA GLY A 29 -3.10 2.48 3.68
C GLY A 29 -3.35 2.33 2.20
N GLY A 30 -2.96 1.17 1.70
CA GLY A 30 -3.21 0.74 0.34
C GLY A 30 -3.11 -0.78 0.24
N TYR A 31 -3.62 -1.30 -0.86
CA TYR A 31 -3.56 -2.73 -1.14
C TYR A 31 -3.33 -2.98 -2.62
N ALA A 32 -2.82 -4.17 -2.93
CA ALA A 32 -2.76 -4.69 -4.28
C ALA A 32 -3.36 -6.09 -4.32
N ILE A 33 -4.08 -6.36 -5.39
CA ILE A 33 -4.68 -7.66 -5.68
C ILE A 33 -4.01 -8.19 -6.94
N ILE A 34 -3.55 -9.44 -6.89
CA ILE A 34 -2.89 -10.09 -8.02
C ILE A 34 -3.82 -11.18 -8.54
N GLU A 35 -4.21 -11.05 -9.81
CA GLU A 35 -5.14 -11.99 -10.44
C GLU A 35 -4.83 -12.10 -11.93
N ASN A 36 -4.67 -13.34 -12.43
CA ASN A 36 -4.47 -13.62 -13.86
C ASN A 36 -3.33 -12.82 -14.50
N GLY A 37 -2.23 -12.64 -13.77
CA GLY A 37 -1.08 -11.89 -14.25
C GLY A 37 -1.27 -10.39 -14.28
N LYS A 38 -2.37 -9.89 -13.75
CA LYS A 38 -2.65 -8.46 -13.61
C LYS A 38 -2.60 -8.05 -12.15
N ILE A 39 -2.22 -6.80 -11.94
CA ILE A 39 -2.22 -6.16 -10.62
C ILE A 39 -3.29 -5.09 -10.62
N HIS A 40 -4.17 -5.15 -9.63
CA HIS A 40 -5.08 -4.06 -9.31
C HIS A 40 -4.69 -3.52 -7.94
N TYR A 41 -4.36 -2.23 -7.87
CA TYR A 41 -4.09 -1.61 -6.58
C TYR A 41 -4.98 -0.41 -6.35
N LYS A 42 -5.23 -0.14 -5.09
CA LYS A 42 -5.88 1.08 -4.63
C LYS A 42 -5.18 1.53 -3.35
N LYS A 43 -4.89 2.81 -3.27
CA LYS A 43 -4.23 3.41 -2.11
C LYS A 43 -4.86 4.75 -1.77
N GLY A 44 -4.35 5.41 -0.74
CA GLY A 44 -4.88 6.71 -0.34
C GLY A 44 -5.96 6.61 0.71
N PHE A 45 -6.08 5.46 1.37
CA PHE A 45 -7.00 5.31 2.49
C PHE A 45 -6.39 5.97 3.72
N MET A 46 -7.00 7.04 4.19
CA MET A 46 -6.53 7.79 5.37
C MET A 46 -7.31 7.43 6.63
N LYS A 47 -8.37 6.64 6.50
CA LYS A 47 -9.17 6.12 7.62
C LYS A 47 -9.34 4.61 7.48
N PHE A 48 -9.19 3.89 8.59
CA PHE A 48 -9.30 2.43 8.58
C PHE A 48 -10.64 1.93 8.05
N LYS A 49 -11.73 2.58 8.44
CA LYS A 49 -13.07 2.18 8.01
C LYS A 49 -13.23 2.23 6.49
N GLU A 50 -12.68 3.25 5.86
CA GLU A 50 -12.70 3.39 4.40
C GLU A 50 -11.88 2.29 3.74
N PHE A 51 -10.70 2.00 4.27
CA PHE A 51 -9.85 0.90 3.80
C PHE A 51 -10.59 -0.43 3.90
N LEU A 52 -11.13 -0.73 5.07
CA LEU A 52 -11.76 -2.03 5.34
C LEU A 52 -13.00 -2.25 4.47
N ASN A 53 -13.84 -1.23 4.31
CA ASN A 53 -15.03 -1.34 3.47
C ASN A 53 -14.68 -1.66 2.02
N ASP A 54 -13.60 -1.10 1.50
CA ASP A 54 -13.14 -1.36 0.14
C ASP A 54 -12.45 -2.71 0.03
N PHE A 55 -11.52 -3.01 0.93
CA PHE A 55 -10.71 -4.22 0.90
C PHE A 55 -11.52 -5.50 1.12
N ARG A 56 -12.63 -5.44 1.83
CA ARG A 56 -13.51 -6.61 2.07
C ARG A 56 -13.93 -7.32 0.79
N LYS A 57 -14.03 -6.60 -0.32
CA LYS A 57 -14.38 -7.19 -1.62
C LYS A 57 -13.37 -8.25 -2.06
N TYR A 58 -12.12 -8.13 -1.64
CA TYR A 58 -11.01 -8.95 -2.07
C TYR A 58 -10.42 -9.81 -0.95
N ASN A 59 -10.86 -9.60 0.28
CA ASN A 59 -10.33 -10.33 1.43
C ASN A 59 -11.01 -11.69 1.58
N ASN A 60 -10.77 -12.55 0.61
CA ASN A 60 -11.28 -13.91 0.58
C ASN A 60 -10.24 -14.85 -0.04
N LYS A 61 -10.58 -16.14 -0.09
CA LYS A 61 -9.65 -17.18 -0.54
C LYS A 61 -9.34 -17.17 -2.05
N ASN A 62 -10.06 -16.35 -2.83
CA ASN A 62 -9.91 -16.34 -4.28
C ASN A 62 -8.77 -15.42 -4.77
N TYR A 63 -8.26 -14.56 -3.92
CA TYR A 63 -7.30 -13.54 -4.33
C TYR A 63 -5.97 -13.63 -3.57
N GLU A 64 -4.90 -13.39 -4.30
CA GLU A 64 -3.59 -13.06 -3.73
C GLU A 64 -3.55 -11.56 -3.46
N LYS A 65 -3.13 -11.16 -2.26
CA LYS A 65 -3.28 -9.79 -1.77
C LYS A 65 -2.05 -9.31 -1.02
N ILE A 66 -1.76 -8.03 -1.16
CA ILE A 66 -0.73 -7.34 -0.37
C ILE A 66 -1.35 -6.08 0.22
N VAL A 67 -1.16 -5.87 1.52
CA VAL A 67 -1.64 -4.69 2.24
C VAL A 67 -0.45 -3.95 2.83
N HIS A 68 -0.50 -2.63 2.78
CA HIS A 68 0.52 -1.77 3.39
C HIS A 68 -0.15 -0.67 4.20
N PHE A 69 0.25 -0.54 5.46
CA PHE A 69 -0.13 0.59 6.32
C PHE A 69 1.12 1.38 6.66
N ARG A 70 1.04 2.67 6.44
CA ARG A 70 2.17 3.59 6.56
C ARG A 70 2.25 4.22 7.94
N ILE A 71 3.49 4.36 8.42
CA ILE A 71 3.81 5.37 9.41
C ILE A 71 4.82 6.33 8.79
N THR A 72 4.55 7.63 8.84
CA THR A 72 5.35 8.62 8.14
C THR A 72 6.69 8.78 8.82
N SER A 73 7.76 8.56 8.08
CA SER A 73 9.13 8.86 8.49
C SER A 73 9.73 9.93 7.59
N LYS A 74 9.39 9.89 6.30
CA LYS A 74 9.86 10.84 5.30
C LYS A 74 8.74 11.18 4.32
N GLY A 75 8.74 12.40 3.82
CA GLY A 75 7.74 12.89 2.88
C GLY A 75 6.45 13.35 3.56
N ALA A 76 5.48 13.74 2.78
CA ALA A 76 4.19 14.22 3.27
C ALA A 76 3.28 13.08 3.72
N THR A 77 2.43 13.34 4.72
CA THR A 77 1.38 12.42 5.14
C THR A 77 0.11 12.75 4.38
N ASN A 78 -0.09 12.13 3.23
CA ASN A 78 -1.28 12.33 2.40
C ASN A 78 -1.56 11.08 1.55
N ARG A 79 -2.70 11.09 0.86
CA ARG A 79 -3.18 9.95 0.06
C ARG A 79 -2.19 9.47 -0.99
N ARG A 80 -1.44 10.39 -1.61
CA ARG A 80 -0.54 10.07 -2.71
C ARG A 80 0.75 9.41 -2.24
N GLN A 81 1.09 9.57 -0.97
CA GLN A 81 2.30 9.00 -0.38
C GLN A 81 2.07 7.65 0.30
N THR A 82 0.86 7.10 0.25
CA THR A 82 0.60 5.73 0.68
C THR A 82 1.14 4.72 -0.33
N HIS A 83 1.37 3.48 0.09
CA HIS A 83 1.84 2.42 -0.80
C HIS A 83 0.68 1.61 -1.40
N PRO A 84 0.83 1.01 -2.58
CA PRO A 84 2.06 0.88 -3.37
C PRO A 84 2.32 2.06 -4.30
N PHE A 85 3.44 1.99 -5.04
CA PHE A 85 3.81 2.98 -6.04
C PHE A 85 4.03 2.32 -7.41
N LYS A 86 3.50 2.95 -8.43
CA LYS A 86 3.78 2.60 -9.83
C LYS A 86 4.94 3.45 -10.32
N LYS A 87 5.92 2.82 -10.97
CA LYS A 87 7.05 3.53 -11.57
C LYS A 87 6.57 4.58 -12.58
N ASN A 88 7.24 5.72 -12.61
CA ASN A 88 6.96 6.88 -13.46
C ASN A 88 5.68 7.64 -13.15
N ASN A 89 4.85 7.13 -12.24
CA ASN A 89 3.67 7.86 -11.78
C ASN A 89 3.33 7.46 -10.34
N PRO A 90 4.16 7.88 -9.37
CA PRO A 90 4.00 7.44 -7.98
C PRO A 90 2.73 7.97 -7.30
N ASN A 91 2.11 9.01 -7.84
CA ASN A 91 0.95 9.65 -7.23
C ASN A 91 -0.40 9.06 -7.65
N ILE A 92 -0.43 8.12 -8.60
CA ILE A 92 -1.68 7.45 -8.99
C ILE A 92 -2.20 6.62 -7.81
N THR A 93 -3.46 6.84 -7.44
CA THR A 93 -4.10 6.17 -6.29
C THR A 93 -4.86 4.90 -6.66
N GLU A 94 -5.12 4.67 -7.94
CA GLU A 94 -5.76 3.44 -8.41
C GLU A 94 -5.17 3.03 -9.76
N TYR A 95 -4.91 1.73 -9.92
CA TYR A 95 -4.32 1.21 -11.15
C TYR A 95 -4.70 -0.25 -11.36
N THR A 96 -4.97 -0.62 -12.59
CA THR A 96 -5.14 -2.01 -13.00
C THR A 96 -4.32 -2.25 -14.27
N GLY A 97 -3.45 -3.24 -14.26
CA GLY A 97 -2.61 -3.56 -15.40
C GLY A 97 -1.52 -4.56 -15.08
N LYS A 98 -0.51 -4.61 -15.94
CA LYS A 98 0.58 -5.60 -15.85
C LYS A 98 1.93 -5.02 -15.43
N LYS A 99 2.02 -3.70 -15.25
CA LYS A 99 3.29 -3.06 -14.84
C LYS A 99 3.56 -3.30 -13.35
N PRO A 100 4.83 -3.44 -12.97
CA PRO A 100 5.17 -3.67 -11.57
C PRO A 100 4.79 -2.48 -10.68
N VAL A 101 4.43 -2.81 -9.45
CA VAL A 101 4.21 -1.85 -8.37
C VAL A 101 5.13 -2.18 -7.21
N TYR A 102 5.43 -1.19 -6.37
CA TYR A 102 6.44 -1.30 -5.33
C TYR A 102 5.87 -0.99 -3.96
N PHE A 103 6.15 -1.89 -3.03
CA PHE A 103 5.92 -1.69 -1.60
C PHE A 103 7.27 -1.64 -0.91
N MET A 104 7.37 -0.85 0.15
CA MET A 104 8.59 -0.80 0.92
C MET A 104 8.31 -0.62 2.39
N ASN A 105 9.09 -1.32 3.21
CA ASN A 105 9.09 -1.14 4.66
C ASN A 105 10.51 -0.76 5.07
N GLY A 106 10.68 0.50 5.45
CA GLY A 106 11.98 1.05 5.83
C GLY A 106 12.23 2.39 5.18
N THR A 107 13.46 2.86 5.28
CA THR A 107 13.91 4.14 4.72
C THR A 107 15.08 3.93 3.80
N ILE A 108 15.07 4.54 2.61
CA ILE A 108 16.21 4.53 1.70
C ILE A 108 17.18 5.63 2.14
N SER A 109 18.37 5.22 2.61
CA SER A 109 19.42 6.16 3.05
C SER A 109 20.10 6.83 1.85
N ASN A 110 20.70 7.99 2.08
CA ASN A 110 21.51 8.70 1.08
C ASN A 110 20.76 9.10 -0.18
N LEU A 111 19.43 9.17 -0.11
CA LEU A 111 18.57 9.60 -1.22
C LEU A 111 18.09 11.03 -0.99
N THR A 112 18.28 11.90 -1.98
CA THR A 112 17.71 13.23 -1.95
C THR A 112 16.25 13.13 -2.34
N LEU A 113 15.35 13.47 -1.40
CA LEU A 113 13.91 13.40 -1.64
C LEU A 113 13.44 14.54 -2.55
N GLU A 114 12.53 14.23 -3.45
CA GLU A 114 11.79 15.26 -4.14
C GLU A 114 10.72 15.84 -3.22
N LYS A 115 10.41 17.11 -3.44
CA LYS A 115 9.45 17.84 -2.60
C LYS A 115 8.12 17.11 -2.51
N GLY A 116 7.70 16.81 -1.29
CA GLY A 116 6.42 16.14 -1.02
C GLY A 116 6.40 14.64 -1.25
N LEU A 117 7.48 14.05 -1.80
CA LEU A 117 7.56 12.61 -2.02
C LEU A 117 8.33 11.91 -0.88
N ASN A 118 7.93 10.70 -0.56
CA ASN A 118 8.70 9.85 0.34
C ASN A 118 9.87 9.18 -0.43
N ASP A 119 10.70 8.43 0.30
CA ASP A 119 11.88 7.78 -0.27
C ASP A 119 11.53 6.74 -1.35
N THR A 120 10.47 5.93 -1.14
CA THR A 120 10.06 4.95 -2.14
C THR A 120 9.61 5.61 -3.44
N ALA A 121 8.74 6.61 -3.36
CA ALA A 121 8.26 7.33 -4.54
C ALA A 121 9.40 8.03 -5.28
N THR A 122 10.35 8.59 -4.56
CA THR A 122 11.54 9.24 -5.15
C THR A 122 12.43 8.21 -5.86
N TYR A 123 12.66 7.07 -5.23
CA TYR A 123 13.54 6.01 -5.76
C TYR A 123 13.06 5.41 -7.07
N ILE A 124 11.76 5.12 -7.17
CA ILE A 124 11.17 4.45 -8.34
C ILE A 124 10.80 5.37 -9.49
N ARG A 125 10.93 6.65 -9.28
CA ARG A 125 10.56 7.67 -10.25
C ARG A 125 11.52 7.85 -11.45
#